data_2532cbca656f8c953761e6fdcef1c924
#
_entry.id   2532cbca656f8c953761e6fdcef1c924
#
_cell.length_a   1.000
_cell.length_b   1.000
_cell.length_c   1.000
_cell.angle_alpha   90.00
_cell.angle_beta   90.00
_cell.angle_gamma   90.00
#
_symmetry.space_group_name_H-M   'P 1'
#
loop_
_entity.id
_entity.type
_entity.pdbx_description
1 polymer ?
#
loop_
_entity_poly.entity_id
_entity_poly.type
_entity_poly.pdbx_seq_one_letter_code
_entity_poly.pdbx_strand_id
1 'polypeptide(L)'
;IYDVKLRDLKLNVVEGTEVQTDFTPPELTSIKVTSNEVEQGEQININYKASDLGSGIEQGYITFKNDENGNTIYGYDYDADGIISIKVGSNQAMGEYKFHSFRITDNAYQENSITYQSDGRSSFHDQAANQTVYAIYDVDVDNGADDTTEVQLNDLYITVGTQTEKSERDTDKDAPVLT
;
A
#
# COMPACT_ATOMS: atom_id res chain seq x y z
N ILE A 1 -23.76 -41.51 -31.27
CA ILE A 1 -23.13 -40.27 -31.77
C ILE A 1 -24.27 -39.28 -31.95
N TYR A 2 -24.34 -38.26 -31.08
CA TYR A 2 -25.33 -37.19 -31.17
C TYR A 2 -24.79 -36.14 -32.15
N ASP A 3 -25.46 -36.00 -33.31
CA ASP A 3 -25.13 -35.03 -34.33
C ASP A 3 -25.74 -33.68 -33.95
N VAL A 4 -24.99 -32.89 -33.19
CA VAL A 4 -25.39 -31.51 -32.84
C VAL A 4 -25.10 -30.63 -34.06
N LYS A 5 -26.15 -30.18 -34.75
CA LYS A 5 -26.03 -29.29 -35.88
C LYS A 5 -25.76 -27.87 -35.36
N LEU A 6 -24.81 -27.18 -35.95
CA LEU A 6 -24.49 -25.77 -35.65
C LEU A 6 -25.72 -24.84 -35.65
N ARG A 7 -26.77 -25.18 -36.43
CA ARG A 7 -28.02 -24.43 -36.45
C ARG A 7 -28.84 -24.54 -35.15
N ASP A 8 -28.54 -25.53 -34.30
CA ASP A 8 -29.24 -25.77 -33.03
C ASP A 8 -28.54 -25.08 -31.84
N LEU A 9 -27.41 -24.42 -32.07
CA LEU A 9 -26.72 -23.56 -31.10
C LEU A 9 -27.52 -22.26 -30.96
N LYS A 10 -28.16 -22.10 -29.81
CA LYS A 10 -28.76 -20.83 -29.37
C LYS A 10 -27.78 -20.10 -28.46
N LEU A 11 -27.33 -18.94 -28.92
CA LEU A 11 -26.63 -18.00 -28.05
C LEU A 11 -27.71 -17.17 -27.32
N ASN A 12 -27.88 -17.37 -26.03
CA ASN A 12 -28.67 -16.45 -25.23
C ASN A 12 -27.77 -15.27 -24.89
N VAL A 13 -27.94 -14.17 -25.57
CA VAL A 13 -27.42 -12.88 -25.13
C VAL A 13 -28.34 -12.42 -24.00
N VAL A 14 -27.94 -12.67 -22.75
CA VAL A 14 -28.51 -11.96 -21.61
C VAL A 14 -28.10 -10.52 -21.77
N GLU A 15 -29.03 -9.58 -21.56
CA GLU A 15 -28.67 -8.18 -21.40
C GLU A 15 -27.54 -8.15 -20.37
N GLY A 16 -26.35 -7.72 -20.82
CA GLY A 16 -25.21 -7.57 -19.95
C GLY A 16 -25.62 -6.60 -18.83
N THR A 17 -25.30 -6.93 -17.62
CA THR A 17 -25.17 -5.92 -16.56
C THR A 17 -24.45 -4.74 -17.19
N GLU A 18 -25.04 -3.54 -17.09
CA GLU A 18 -24.43 -2.31 -17.59
C GLU A 18 -22.95 -2.37 -17.21
N VAL A 19 -22.08 -2.28 -18.20
CA VAL A 19 -20.64 -2.15 -17.93
C VAL A 19 -20.55 -0.84 -17.16
N GLN A 20 -20.28 -0.95 -15.86
CA GLN A 20 -20.16 0.20 -15.00
C GLN A 20 -18.95 0.98 -15.51
N THR A 21 -19.22 2.03 -16.24
CA THR A 21 -18.19 2.95 -16.75
C THR A 21 -17.84 3.89 -15.63
N ASP A 22 -17.04 3.38 -14.70
CA ASP A 22 -16.40 4.20 -13.68
C ASP A 22 -15.14 4.81 -14.26
N PHE A 23 -15.05 6.12 -14.22
CA PHE A 23 -13.90 6.90 -14.69
C PHE A 23 -13.30 7.74 -13.55
N THR A 24 -13.79 7.58 -12.34
CA THR A 24 -13.31 8.32 -11.18
C THR A 24 -12.22 7.54 -10.46
N PRO A 25 -11.04 8.13 -10.23
CA PRO A 25 -10.02 7.44 -9.45
C PRO A 25 -10.42 7.38 -7.96
N PRO A 26 -9.90 6.39 -7.23
CA PRO A 26 -10.08 6.33 -5.77
C PRO A 26 -9.42 7.52 -5.06
N GLU A 27 -9.88 7.80 -3.85
CA GLU A 27 -9.37 8.89 -3.01
C GLU A 27 -8.81 8.33 -1.70
N LEU A 28 -7.57 8.69 -1.35
CA LEU A 28 -6.97 8.42 -0.05
C LEU A 28 -7.47 9.43 0.96
N THR A 29 -8.04 8.96 2.06
CA THR A 29 -8.56 9.83 3.13
C THR A 29 -7.68 9.84 4.37
N SER A 30 -7.02 8.72 4.68
CA SER A 30 -6.06 8.69 5.79
C SER A 30 -5.01 7.60 5.59
N ILE A 31 -3.86 7.78 6.24
CA ILE A 31 -2.79 6.81 6.30
C ILE A 31 -2.11 6.85 7.67
N LYS A 32 -1.77 5.67 8.20
CA LYS A 32 -1.13 5.49 9.49
C LYS A 32 -0.01 4.48 9.39
N VAL A 33 1.19 4.87 9.76
CA VAL A 33 2.31 3.96 9.99
C VAL A 33 2.21 3.44 11.42
N THR A 34 2.21 2.12 11.62
CA THR A 34 2.05 1.53 12.97
C THR A 34 3.25 1.75 13.87
N SER A 35 4.43 1.92 13.28
CA SER A 35 5.68 2.30 13.92
C SER A 35 6.57 2.92 12.84
N ASN A 36 7.32 3.95 13.17
CA ASN A 36 8.32 4.51 12.26
C ASN A 36 9.70 3.87 12.41
N GLU A 37 9.84 2.84 13.25
CA GLU A 37 11.06 2.06 13.44
C GLU A 37 10.80 0.59 13.16
N VAL A 38 11.73 -0.05 12.45
CA VAL A 38 11.67 -1.47 12.10
C VAL A 38 13.08 -2.05 12.01
N GLU A 39 13.27 -3.27 12.48
CA GLU A 39 14.56 -3.96 12.36
C GLU A 39 14.66 -4.71 11.02
N GLN A 40 15.90 -4.92 10.55
CA GLN A 40 16.17 -5.77 9.38
C GLN A 40 15.59 -7.16 9.60
N GLY A 41 14.88 -7.68 8.60
CA GLY A 41 14.20 -8.98 8.64
C GLY A 41 12.81 -8.96 9.25
N GLU A 42 12.37 -7.86 9.86
CA GLU A 42 11.05 -7.69 10.45
C GLU A 42 10.04 -7.07 9.47
N GLN A 43 8.82 -6.94 9.93
CA GLN A 43 7.69 -6.43 9.15
C GLN A 43 7.12 -5.18 9.83
N ILE A 44 6.74 -4.20 9.01
CA ILE A 44 5.99 -3.04 9.42
C ILE A 44 4.65 -3.00 8.68
N ASN A 45 3.60 -2.56 9.34
CA ASN A 45 2.29 -2.40 8.75
C ASN A 45 1.94 -0.92 8.60
N ILE A 46 1.31 -0.61 7.48
CA ILE A 46 0.78 0.70 7.17
C ILE A 46 -0.71 0.50 6.96
N ASN A 47 -1.52 1.17 7.77
CA ASN A 47 -2.96 1.18 7.62
C ASN A 47 -3.37 2.41 6.80
N TYR A 48 -4.28 2.24 5.87
CA TYR A 48 -4.84 3.37 5.12
C TYR A 48 -6.34 3.25 4.97
N LYS A 49 -6.99 4.37 4.69
CA LYS A 49 -8.39 4.41 4.28
C LYS A 49 -8.46 5.12 2.95
N ALA A 50 -9.10 4.47 2.02
CA ALA A 50 -9.42 5.02 0.73
C ALA A 50 -10.90 4.80 0.44
N SER A 51 -11.47 5.62 -0.42
CA SER A 51 -12.83 5.48 -0.90
C SER A 51 -12.87 5.61 -2.41
N ASP A 52 -13.79 4.90 -3.00
CA ASP A 52 -14.17 5.02 -4.38
C ASP A 52 -15.68 5.03 -4.50
N LEU A 53 -16.23 5.88 -5.35
CA LEU A 53 -17.69 6.04 -5.50
C LEU A 53 -18.30 5.04 -6.47
N GLY A 54 -17.48 4.35 -7.26
CA GLY A 54 -17.94 3.48 -8.34
C GLY A 54 -17.63 2.01 -8.10
N SER A 55 -16.48 1.58 -8.57
CA SER A 55 -16.10 0.17 -8.63
C SER A 55 -15.48 -0.39 -7.35
N GLY A 56 -15.12 0.47 -6.40
CA GLY A 56 -14.40 0.11 -5.18
C GLY A 56 -12.89 -0.01 -5.40
N ILE A 57 -12.15 -0.23 -4.31
CA ILE A 57 -10.69 -0.32 -4.32
C ILE A 57 -10.27 -1.73 -4.77
N GLU A 58 -9.27 -1.83 -5.63
CA GLU A 58 -8.64 -3.09 -6.02
C GLU A 58 -7.35 -3.33 -5.24
N GLN A 59 -6.45 -2.32 -5.20
CA GLN A 59 -5.15 -2.47 -4.56
C GLN A 59 -4.54 -1.14 -4.14
N GLY A 60 -3.63 -1.23 -3.14
CA GLY A 60 -2.74 -0.16 -2.72
C GLY A 60 -1.27 -0.54 -2.91
N TYR A 61 -0.43 0.41 -3.31
CA TYR A 61 1.02 0.22 -3.45
C TYR A 61 1.76 1.43 -2.91
N ILE A 62 2.62 1.22 -1.91
CA ILE A 62 3.42 2.29 -1.30
C ILE A 62 4.91 2.04 -1.47
N THR A 63 5.66 3.11 -1.63
CA THR A 63 7.12 3.08 -1.74
C THR A 63 7.74 4.13 -0.83
N PHE A 64 8.79 3.73 -0.11
CA PHE A 64 9.69 4.61 0.63
C PHE A 64 11.09 4.51 0.05
N LYS A 65 11.84 5.60 0.07
CA LYS A 65 13.18 5.69 -0.51
C LYS A 65 14.16 6.29 0.48
N ASN A 66 15.34 5.69 0.56
CA ASN A 66 16.46 6.25 1.29
C ASN A 66 17.24 7.19 0.36
N ASP A 67 17.32 8.47 0.74
CA ASP A 67 17.95 9.52 -0.07
C ASP A 67 19.48 9.39 -0.12
N GLU A 68 20.11 8.78 0.89
CA GLU A 68 21.56 8.66 0.98
C GLU A 68 22.14 7.61 0.04
N ASN A 69 21.42 6.48 -0.14
CA ASN A 69 21.94 5.35 -0.90
C ASN A 69 21.03 4.92 -2.06
N GLY A 70 19.86 5.55 -2.21
CA GLY A 70 18.90 5.27 -3.28
C GLY A 70 18.09 3.98 -3.13
N ASN A 71 18.27 3.22 -2.05
CA ASN A 71 17.51 2.00 -1.80
C ASN A 71 16.04 2.32 -1.54
N THR A 72 15.18 1.36 -1.85
CA THR A 72 13.72 1.46 -1.64
C THR A 72 13.22 0.30 -0.80
N ILE A 73 12.16 0.56 -0.03
CA ILE A 73 11.27 -0.44 0.55
C ILE A 73 9.87 -0.17 0.04
N TYR A 74 9.09 -1.22 -0.15
CA TYR A 74 7.75 -1.09 -0.70
C TYR A 74 6.84 -2.20 -0.20
N GLY A 75 5.54 -1.97 -0.30
CA GLY A 75 4.52 -2.94 0.04
C GLY A 75 3.28 -2.79 -0.82
N TYR A 76 2.49 -3.86 -0.82
CA TYR A 76 1.23 -3.96 -1.53
C TYR A 76 0.11 -4.35 -0.57
N ASP A 77 -1.07 -3.86 -0.86
CA ASP A 77 -2.33 -4.38 -0.40
C ASP A 77 -3.09 -4.89 -1.63
N TYR A 78 -3.15 -6.22 -1.79
CA TYR A 78 -3.85 -6.87 -2.91
C TYR A 78 -5.30 -7.22 -2.57
N ASP A 79 -5.64 -7.20 -1.29
CA ASP A 79 -6.95 -7.61 -0.79
C ASP A 79 -7.86 -6.41 -0.56
N ALA A 80 -7.34 -5.19 -0.72
CA ALA A 80 -8.01 -3.92 -0.48
C ALA A 80 -8.60 -3.82 0.95
N ASP A 81 -7.95 -4.46 1.92
CA ASP A 81 -8.37 -4.44 3.32
C ASP A 81 -7.87 -3.19 4.09
N GLY A 82 -7.09 -2.34 3.41
CA GLY A 82 -6.53 -1.12 3.97
C GLY A 82 -5.25 -1.35 4.77
N ILE A 83 -4.58 -2.50 4.61
CA ILE A 83 -3.36 -2.85 5.34
C ILE A 83 -2.26 -3.24 4.36
N ILE A 84 -1.21 -2.43 4.30
CA ILE A 84 0.00 -2.76 3.56
C ILE A 84 1.04 -3.31 4.53
N SER A 85 1.47 -4.56 4.30
CA SER A 85 2.54 -5.19 5.05
C SER A 85 3.86 -5.10 4.30
N ILE A 86 4.83 -4.37 4.84
CA ILE A 86 6.18 -4.25 4.27
C ILE A 86 7.12 -5.16 5.05
N LYS A 87 7.66 -6.17 4.40
CA LYS A 87 8.73 -6.99 4.97
C LYS A 87 10.08 -6.39 4.62
N VAL A 88 10.79 -5.90 5.63
CA VAL A 88 12.15 -5.38 5.48
C VAL A 88 13.11 -6.55 5.30
N GLY A 89 13.95 -6.49 4.27
CA GLY A 89 14.93 -7.55 4.01
C GLY A 89 16.01 -7.61 5.11
N SER A 90 16.54 -8.80 5.39
CA SER A 90 17.64 -8.97 6.36
C SER A 90 18.94 -8.25 5.94
N ASN A 91 19.07 -7.92 4.66
CA ASN A 91 20.20 -7.18 4.09
C ASN A 91 19.78 -5.77 3.63
N GLN A 92 18.61 -5.28 4.05
CA GLN A 92 18.16 -3.94 3.70
C GLN A 92 19.14 -2.93 4.29
N ALA A 93 19.52 -1.91 3.51
CA ALA A 93 20.37 -0.86 4.04
C ALA A 93 19.68 -0.15 5.22
N MET A 94 20.45 0.11 6.27
CA MET A 94 19.98 0.88 7.43
C MET A 94 19.79 2.34 7.09
N GLY A 95 19.01 3.03 7.91
CA GLY A 95 18.78 4.46 7.82
C GLY A 95 17.33 4.82 7.59
N GLU A 96 17.10 6.10 7.33
CA GLU A 96 15.77 6.66 7.13
C GLU A 96 15.32 6.49 5.68
N TYR A 97 14.12 5.96 5.52
CA TYR A 97 13.40 5.81 4.26
C TYR A 97 12.20 6.74 4.27
N LYS A 98 12.24 7.77 3.45
CA LYS A 98 11.17 8.76 3.32
C LYS A 98 10.09 8.30 2.37
N PHE A 99 8.87 8.73 2.60
CA PHE A 99 7.77 8.54 1.67
C PHE A 99 8.18 9.00 0.26
N HIS A 100 7.93 8.14 -0.71
CA HIS A 100 8.21 8.44 -2.11
C HIS A 100 6.94 8.53 -2.94
N SER A 101 6.07 7.50 -2.84
CA SER A 101 4.79 7.50 -3.54
C SER A 101 3.82 6.50 -2.93
N PHE A 102 2.52 6.78 -3.09
CA PHE A 102 1.44 5.84 -2.81
C PHE A 102 0.45 5.85 -3.99
N ARG A 103 0.23 4.68 -4.58
CA ARG A 103 -0.73 4.49 -5.67
C ARG A 103 -1.88 3.64 -5.18
N ILE A 104 -3.10 4.05 -5.52
CA ILE A 104 -4.32 3.29 -5.29
C ILE A 104 -5.00 3.07 -6.65
N THR A 105 -5.48 1.85 -6.87
CA THR A 105 -6.18 1.44 -8.10
C THR A 105 -7.57 0.93 -7.72
N ASP A 106 -8.56 1.18 -8.54
CA ASP A 106 -9.93 0.72 -8.38
C ASP A 106 -10.20 -0.58 -9.18
N ASN A 107 -11.41 -1.15 -8.98
CA ASN A 107 -11.88 -2.35 -9.67
C ASN A 107 -12.61 -2.04 -11.00
N ALA A 108 -12.47 -0.83 -11.56
CA ALA A 108 -13.11 -0.49 -12.82
C ALA A 108 -12.54 -1.32 -13.98
N TYR A 109 -13.36 -1.58 -15.01
CA TYR A 109 -12.91 -2.33 -16.19
C TYR A 109 -11.68 -1.72 -16.87
N GLN A 110 -11.53 -0.41 -16.78
CA GLN A 110 -10.38 0.35 -17.27
C GLN A 110 -9.60 0.93 -16.11
N GLU A 111 -9.33 0.17 -15.09
CA GLU A 111 -8.52 0.50 -13.91
C GLU A 111 -8.14 1.99 -13.78
N ASN A 112 -8.88 2.75 -12.98
CA ASN A 112 -8.46 4.11 -12.66
C ASN A 112 -7.48 4.07 -11.50
N SER A 113 -6.47 4.88 -11.53
CA SER A 113 -5.50 4.94 -10.45
C SER A 113 -5.09 6.36 -10.15
N ILE A 114 -4.88 6.64 -8.87
CA ILE A 114 -4.29 7.88 -8.39
C ILE A 114 -2.95 7.59 -7.75
N THR A 115 -1.98 8.46 -7.97
CA THR A 115 -0.66 8.38 -7.36
C THR A 115 -0.40 9.65 -6.56
N TYR A 116 -0.17 9.49 -5.27
CA TYR A 116 0.30 10.52 -4.34
C TYR A 116 1.81 10.51 -4.34
N GLN A 117 2.43 11.68 -4.43
CA GLN A 117 3.88 11.84 -4.59
C GLN A 117 4.48 12.62 -3.43
N SER A 118 5.78 12.45 -3.20
CA SER A 118 6.50 13.13 -2.13
C SER A 118 6.64 14.65 -2.31
N ASP A 119 6.25 15.20 -3.45
CA ASP A 119 6.24 16.63 -3.70
C ASP A 119 4.94 17.35 -3.28
N GLY A 120 4.03 16.62 -2.59
CA GLY A 120 2.74 17.16 -2.14
C GLY A 120 1.65 17.15 -3.21
N ARG A 121 1.87 16.46 -4.32
CA ARG A 121 0.90 16.36 -5.42
C ARG A 121 0.38 14.94 -5.57
N SER A 122 -0.88 14.85 -5.99
CA SER A 122 -1.43 13.64 -6.58
C SER A 122 -1.57 13.80 -8.09
N SER A 123 -1.53 12.68 -8.79
CA SER A 123 -1.78 12.64 -10.23
C SER A 123 -2.64 11.43 -10.61
N PHE A 124 -3.56 11.64 -11.54
CA PHE A 124 -4.33 10.56 -12.17
C PHE A 124 -4.52 10.86 -13.66
N HIS A 125 -4.80 9.81 -14.43
CA HIS A 125 -5.14 9.95 -15.84
C HIS A 125 -6.64 10.08 -16.01
N ASP A 126 -7.11 11.25 -16.43
CA ASP A 126 -8.50 11.46 -16.81
C ASP A 126 -8.73 10.85 -18.21
N GLN A 127 -9.40 9.72 -18.24
CA GLN A 127 -9.66 8.98 -19.47
C GLN A 127 -10.62 9.72 -20.40
N ALA A 128 -11.58 10.46 -19.86
CA ALA A 128 -12.54 11.22 -20.66
C ALA A 128 -11.88 12.38 -21.39
N ALA A 129 -10.96 13.08 -20.73
CA ALA A 129 -10.21 14.18 -21.31
C ALA A 129 -8.89 13.73 -21.97
N ASN A 130 -8.49 12.46 -21.80
CA ASN A 130 -7.22 11.88 -22.23
C ASN A 130 -6.01 12.72 -21.81
N GLN A 131 -5.99 13.11 -20.55
CA GLN A 131 -4.92 13.94 -19.97
C GLN A 131 -4.57 13.53 -18.54
N THR A 132 -3.35 13.81 -18.12
CA THR A 132 -2.96 13.66 -16.71
C THR A 132 -3.36 14.91 -15.93
N VAL A 133 -4.11 14.69 -14.86
CA VAL A 133 -4.53 15.75 -13.92
C VAL A 133 -3.64 15.70 -12.70
N TYR A 134 -3.24 16.87 -12.21
CA TYR A 134 -2.47 17.04 -10.98
C TYR A 134 -3.28 17.85 -9.98
N ALA A 135 -3.26 17.44 -8.72
CA ALA A 135 -3.92 18.14 -7.63
C ALA A 135 -3.00 18.18 -6.40
N ILE A 136 -3.23 19.16 -5.54
CA ILE A 136 -2.68 19.14 -4.18
C ILE A 136 -3.64 18.28 -3.35
N TYR A 137 -3.09 17.38 -2.54
CA TYR A 137 -3.90 16.50 -1.69
C TYR A 137 -3.89 16.98 -0.23
N ASP A 138 -4.97 16.65 0.46
CA ASP A 138 -5.14 16.81 1.90
C ASP A 138 -5.51 15.41 2.45
N VAL A 139 -4.58 14.78 3.15
CA VAL A 139 -4.71 13.42 3.67
C VAL A 139 -4.40 13.46 5.15
N ASP A 140 -5.25 12.86 5.96
CA ASP A 140 -5.01 12.68 7.39
C ASP A 140 -3.88 11.67 7.61
N VAL A 141 -2.78 12.11 8.23
CA VAL A 141 -1.54 11.34 8.35
C VAL A 141 -1.16 11.14 9.81
N ASP A 142 -0.94 9.87 10.18
CA ASP A 142 -0.38 9.46 11.48
C ASP A 142 0.94 8.71 11.20
N ASN A 143 2.06 9.32 11.54
CA ASN A 143 3.40 8.76 11.31
C ASN A 143 3.83 7.74 12.38
N GLY A 144 2.96 7.39 13.32
CA GLY A 144 3.26 6.46 14.40
C GLY A 144 4.17 7.02 15.51
N ALA A 145 4.57 8.29 15.40
CA ALA A 145 5.26 8.99 16.49
C ALA A 145 4.23 9.54 17.51
N ASP A 146 4.63 9.63 18.76
CA ASP A 146 3.76 10.17 19.84
C ASP A 146 3.78 11.72 19.82
N ASP A 147 3.63 12.30 18.62
CA ASP A 147 3.68 13.74 18.38
C ASP A 147 2.31 14.26 17.96
N THR A 148 1.94 15.43 18.49
CA THR A 148 0.67 16.12 18.23
C THR A 148 0.76 17.12 17.08
N THR A 149 1.86 17.16 16.34
CA THR A 149 2.03 18.00 15.16
C THR A 149 1.27 17.45 13.97
N GLU A 150 0.64 18.35 13.22
CA GLU A 150 0.01 18.02 11.95
C GLU A 150 1.08 17.53 10.97
N VAL A 151 1.00 16.25 10.57
CA VAL A 151 1.97 15.58 9.70
C VAL A 151 1.40 15.51 8.30
N GLN A 152 2.22 15.85 7.31
CA GLN A 152 1.87 15.71 5.90
C GLN A 152 2.32 14.35 5.37
N LEU A 153 1.72 13.86 4.30
CA LEU A 153 2.07 12.57 3.70
C LEU A 153 3.55 12.49 3.28
N ASN A 154 4.13 13.59 2.83
CA ASN A 154 5.55 13.70 2.48
C ASN A 154 6.50 13.69 3.69
N ASP A 155 5.96 13.83 4.92
CA ASP A 155 6.74 13.74 6.15
C ASP A 155 6.80 12.31 6.72
N LEU A 156 6.06 11.37 6.10
CA LEU A 156 6.14 9.97 6.50
C LEU A 156 7.51 9.38 6.25
N TYR A 157 8.03 8.67 7.24
CA TYR A 157 9.30 7.95 7.14
C TYR A 157 9.28 6.64 7.91
N ILE A 158 10.21 5.76 7.56
CA ILE A 158 10.49 4.51 8.25
C ILE A 158 12.00 4.45 8.48
N THR A 159 12.43 4.22 9.71
CA THR A 159 13.82 4.00 10.07
C THR A 159 14.10 2.50 10.15
N VAL A 160 15.00 2.03 9.30
CA VAL A 160 15.48 0.64 9.34
C VAL A 160 16.74 0.59 10.22
N GLY A 161 16.62 -0.12 11.34
CA GLY A 161 17.72 -0.36 12.27
C GLY A 161 18.37 -1.72 12.11
N THR A 162 19.48 -1.94 12.84
CA THR A 162 20.08 -3.28 12.99
C THR A 162 19.16 -4.16 13.82
N GLN A 163 19.12 -5.46 13.51
CA GLN A 163 18.62 -6.42 14.49
C GLN A 163 19.43 -6.24 15.79
N THR A 164 18.76 -5.80 16.83
CA THR A 164 19.28 -5.99 18.18
C THR A 164 19.38 -7.50 18.36
N GLU A 165 20.62 -8.02 18.54
CA GLU A 165 20.78 -9.41 18.96
C GLU A 165 19.85 -9.58 20.17
N LYS A 166 18.79 -10.36 20.01
CA LYS A 166 17.98 -10.79 21.15
C LYS A 166 18.99 -11.41 22.09
N SER A 167 19.38 -10.68 23.15
CA SER A 167 20.25 -11.21 24.17
C SER A 167 19.72 -12.59 24.50
N GLU A 168 20.53 -13.63 24.22
CA GLU A 168 20.18 -14.99 24.58
C GLU A 168 19.64 -14.90 25.98
N ARG A 169 18.37 -15.20 26.14
CA ARG A 169 17.76 -15.27 27.46
C ARG A 169 18.69 -16.22 28.24
N ASP A 170 19.44 -15.67 29.17
CA ASP A 170 20.35 -16.39 30.03
C ASP A 170 19.60 -17.65 30.52
N THR A 171 19.86 -18.75 29.85
CA THR A 171 19.32 -20.04 30.27
C THR A 171 20.19 -20.38 31.47
N ASP A 172 19.75 -19.93 32.63
CA ASP A 172 20.26 -20.40 33.90
C ASP A 172 20.28 -21.93 33.85
N LYS A 173 21.49 -22.47 33.57
CA LYS A 173 21.73 -23.91 33.49
C LYS A 173 22.17 -24.45 34.85
N ASP A 174 22.16 -23.64 35.89
CA ASP A 174 22.46 -24.08 37.23
C ASP A 174 21.23 -24.79 37.81
N ALA A 175 21.19 -26.09 37.62
CA ALA A 175 20.25 -26.92 38.37
C ALA A 175 20.48 -26.73 39.86
N PRO A 176 19.42 -26.55 40.69
CA PRO A 176 19.56 -26.42 42.12
C PRO A 176 20.23 -27.66 42.70
N VAL A 177 21.38 -27.46 43.37
CA VAL A 177 22.05 -28.53 44.11
C VAL A 177 21.23 -28.79 45.37
N LEU A 178 20.60 -29.96 45.45
CA LEU A 178 19.95 -30.43 46.66
C LEU A 178 21.05 -30.77 47.72
N THR A 179 21.07 -30.02 48.80
CA THR A 179 21.81 -30.32 50.00
C THR A 179 20.93 -31.07 51.01
#